data_f42ec4cbfd08c1a94e6268bc20342861
#
_entry.id   f42ec4cbfd08c1a94e6268bc20342861
#
_cell.length_a   1.000
_cell.length_b   1.000
_cell.length_c   1.000
_cell.angle_alpha   90.00
_cell.angle_beta   90.00
_cell.angle_gamma   90.00
#
_symmetry.space_group_name_H-M   'P 1'
#
loop_
_entity.id
_entity.type
_entity.pdbx_description
1 polymer ?
#
loop_
_entity_poly.entity_id
_entity_poly.type
_entity_poly.pdbx_seq_one_letter_code
_entity_poly.pdbx_strand_id
1 'polypeptide(L)'
;MVREESYRIGREALINALTHSNGRLVEVEIMYEPRQFRLRVRDDGHGIDPSILAEGGRADHWGLQGMRERADRIGAELKLWSGHQTGTEVELLVPGATAYQTARVKSNRSWFRRLYRNQS
;
A
#
# COMPACT_ATOMS: atom_id res chain seq x y z
N MET A 1 17.58 1.86 2.68
CA MET A 1 16.48 2.74 3.09
C MET A 1 15.20 2.51 2.28
N VAL A 2 15.27 2.51 0.96
CA VAL A 2 14.09 2.31 0.12
C VAL A 2 13.39 0.98 0.42
N ARG A 3 14.15 -0.08 0.49
CA ARG A 3 13.64 -1.42 0.77
C ARG A 3 12.91 -1.48 2.11
N GLU A 4 13.51 -0.92 3.16
CA GLU A 4 12.94 -0.95 4.50
C GLU A 4 11.69 -0.11 4.59
N GLU A 5 11.70 1.09 4.01
CA GLU A 5 10.53 1.96 4.02
C GLU A 5 9.39 1.37 3.21
N SER A 6 9.68 0.78 2.05
CA SER A 6 8.67 0.11 1.24
C SER A 6 8.05 -1.07 1.99
N TYR A 7 8.89 -1.86 2.67
CA TYR A 7 8.41 -2.98 3.50
C TYR A 7 7.47 -2.49 4.60
N ARG A 8 7.85 -1.43 5.30
CA ARG A 8 7.04 -0.90 6.40
C ARG A 8 5.71 -0.35 5.92
N ILE A 9 5.70 0.32 4.77
CA ILE A 9 4.47 0.81 4.18
C ILE A 9 3.56 -0.36 3.81
N GLY A 10 4.10 -1.36 3.14
CA GLY A 10 3.34 -2.54 2.74
C GLY A 10 2.79 -3.31 3.94
N ARG A 11 3.62 -3.46 4.97
CA ARG A 11 3.21 -4.13 6.20
C ARG A 11 2.06 -3.39 6.89
N GLU A 12 2.17 -2.08 7.00
CA GLU A 12 1.12 -1.27 7.62
C GLU A 12 -0.20 -1.35 6.83
N ALA A 13 -0.10 -1.25 5.52
CA ALA A 13 -1.27 -1.36 4.64
C ALA A 13 -1.92 -2.74 4.77
N LEU A 14 -1.12 -3.79 4.83
CA LEU A 14 -1.63 -5.15 4.98
C LEU A 14 -2.30 -5.36 6.33
N ILE A 15 -1.68 -4.87 7.40
CA ILE A 15 -2.26 -4.96 8.74
C ILE A 15 -3.60 -4.22 8.79
N ASN A 16 -3.67 -3.03 8.19
CA ASN A 16 -4.93 -2.29 8.12
C ASN A 16 -6.00 -3.06 7.39
N ALA A 17 -5.65 -3.66 6.25
CA ALA A 17 -6.59 -4.46 5.48
C ALA A 17 -7.12 -5.65 6.27
N LEU A 18 -6.25 -6.34 6.99
CA LEU A 18 -6.63 -7.51 7.78
C LEU A 18 -7.38 -7.17 9.07
N THR A 19 -7.09 -6.01 9.65
CA THR A 19 -7.62 -5.63 10.97
C THR A 19 -8.88 -4.80 10.87
N HIS A 20 -8.92 -3.84 9.96
CA HIS A 20 -9.96 -2.82 9.93
C HIS A 20 -10.97 -2.94 8.80
N SER A 21 -10.60 -3.61 7.70
CA SER A 21 -11.47 -3.63 6.52
C SER A 21 -12.75 -4.44 6.72
N ASN A 22 -12.65 -5.50 7.49
CA ASN A 22 -13.74 -6.47 7.66
C ASN A 22 -14.17 -7.11 6.34
N GLY A 23 -13.32 -7.06 5.34
CA GLY A 23 -13.57 -7.67 4.04
C GLY A 23 -13.17 -9.14 4.01
N ARG A 24 -13.49 -9.79 2.91
CA ARG A 24 -13.18 -11.21 2.69
C ARG A 24 -11.89 -11.42 1.97
N LEU A 25 -11.51 -10.47 1.14
CA LEU A 25 -10.39 -10.60 0.22
C LEU A 25 -9.40 -9.48 0.43
N VAL A 26 -8.14 -9.84 0.57
CA VAL A 26 -7.03 -8.89 0.52
C VAL A 26 -6.11 -9.33 -0.62
N GLU A 27 -5.77 -8.39 -1.49
CA GLU A 27 -4.88 -8.63 -2.61
C GLU A 27 -3.62 -7.80 -2.45
N VAL A 28 -2.47 -8.42 -2.68
CA VAL A 28 -1.17 -7.75 -2.68
C VAL A 28 -0.54 -7.96 -4.04
N GLU A 29 -0.13 -6.87 -4.67
CA GLU A 29 0.56 -6.93 -5.95
C GLU A 29 1.89 -6.19 -5.84
N ILE A 30 2.95 -6.83 -6.29
CA ILE A 30 4.27 -6.23 -6.38
C ILE A 30 4.70 -6.31 -7.83
N MET A 31 5.05 -5.14 -8.39
CA MET A 31 5.45 -5.06 -9.79
C MET A 31 6.81 -4.38 -9.91
N TYR A 32 7.75 -5.06 -10.54
CA TYR A 32 9.09 -4.55 -10.81
C TYR A 32 9.17 -4.13 -12.27
N GLU A 33 9.14 -2.83 -12.50
CA GLU A 33 9.27 -2.27 -13.83
C GLU A 33 10.58 -1.48 -13.92
N PRO A 34 11.18 -1.32 -15.13
CA PRO A 34 12.43 -0.57 -15.24
C PRO A 34 12.34 0.87 -14.71
N ARG A 35 11.21 1.53 -14.90
CA ARG A 35 11.02 2.92 -14.52
C ARG A 35 10.45 3.12 -13.13
N GLN A 36 9.85 2.07 -12.55
CA GLN A 36 9.27 2.18 -11.21
C GLN A 36 9.09 0.82 -10.57
N PHE A 37 9.12 0.84 -9.24
CA PHE A 37 8.67 -0.27 -8.41
C PHE A 37 7.28 0.09 -7.89
N ARG A 38 6.37 -0.86 -7.93
CA ARG A 38 4.98 -0.64 -7.52
C ARG A 38 4.57 -1.70 -6.52
N LEU A 39 3.99 -1.24 -5.42
CA LEU A 39 3.39 -2.11 -4.42
C LEU A 39 1.96 -1.66 -4.20
N ARG A 40 1.02 -2.59 -4.28
CA ARG A 40 -0.39 -2.31 -4.08
C ARG A 40 -0.99 -3.29 -3.11
N VAL A 41 -1.73 -2.77 -2.12
CA VAL A 41 -2.52 -3.56 -1.18
C VAL A 41 -3.96 -3.11 -1.31
N ARG A 42 -4.85 -4.04 -1.59
CA ARG A 42 -6.26 -3.75 -1.82
C ARG A 42 -7.12 -4.72 -1.02
N ASP A 43 -8.19 -4.22 -0.42
CA ASP A 43 -9.20 -5.04 0.23
C ASP A 43 -10.60 -4.70 -0.31
N ASP A 44 -11.55 -5.59 -0.07
CA ASP A 44 -12.94 -5.42 -0.46
C ASP A 44 -13.85 -5.13 0.73
N GLY A 45 -13.28 -4.53 1.78
CA GLY A 45 -14.01 -4.25 3.02
C GLY A 45 -14.85 -2.99 2.99
N HIS A 46 -15.01 -2.38 4.17
CA HIS A 46 -15.87 -1.20 4.32
C HIS A 46 -15.31 0.07 3.72
N GLY A 47 -14.01 0.14 3.52
CA GLY A 47 -13.35 1.39 3.23
C GLY A 47 -13.16 2.22 4.50
N ILE A 48 -12.41 3.30 4.35
CA ILE A 48 -12.19 4.27 5.43
C ILE A 48 -13.29 5.33 5.33
N ASP A 49 -13.91 5.66 6.45
CA ASP A 49 -14.92 6.69 6.47
C ASP A 49 -14.35 8.01 5.92
N PRO A 50 -15.01 8.64 4.96
CA PRO A 50 -14.52 9.89 4.39
C PRO A 50 -14.27 10.98 5.44
N SER A 51 -15.06 11.01 6.52
CA SER A 51 -14.86 11.99 7.58
C SER A 51 -13.54 11.78 8.30
N ILE A 52 -13.11 10.52 8.47
CA ILE A 52 -11.84 10.20 9.08
C ILE A 52 -10.68 10.67 8.19
N LEU A 53 -10.80 10.47 6.88
CA LEU A 53 -9.79 10.93 5.93
C LEU A 53 -9.67 12.46 5.92
N ALA A 54 -10.79 13.16 6.01
CA ALA A 54 -10.84 14.60 6.00
C ALA A 54 -10.25 15.23 7.27
N GLU A 55 -10.49 14.60 8.42
CA GLU A 55 -10.05 15.13 9.71
C GLU A 55 -8.54 14.99 9.93
N GLY A 56 -7.89 14.07 9.25
CA GLY A 56 -6.46 13.86 9.39
C GLY A 56 -6.04 13.20 10.71
N GLY A 57 -6.53 13.71 11.84
CA GLY A 57 -6.15 13.20 13.16
C GLY A 57 -6.51 11.74 13.37
N ARG A 58 -7.72 11.34 13.02
CA ARG A 58 -8.17 9.97 13.14
C ARG A 58 -7.56 9.06 12.09
N ALA A 59 -7.14 9.62 10.97
CA ALA A 59 -6.46 8.86 9.94
C ALA A 59 -5.17 8.24 10.46
N ASP A 60 -4.59 8.81 11.50
CA ASP A 60 -3.39 8.26 12.15
C ASP A 60 -3.64 6.89 12.76
N HIS A 61 -4.88 6.59 13.14
CA HIS A 61 -5.28 5.27 13.60
C HIS A 61 -5.02 4.18 12.54
N TRP A 62 -4.99 4.56 11.26
CA TRP A 62 -4.67 3.68 10.15
C TRP A 62 -3.20 3.75 9.75
N GLY A 63 -2.40 4.56 10.44
CA GLY A 63 -1.00 4.74 10.10
C GLY A 63 -0.75 5.48 8.78
N LEU A 64 -1.74 6.20 8.28
CA LEU A 64 -1.65 6.84 6.96
C LEU A 64 -0.59 7.94 6.94
N GLN A 65 -0.51 8.74 7.99
CA GLN A 65 0.49 9.79 8.08
C GLN A 65 1.91 9.20 8.09
N GLY A 66 2.11 8.15 8.86
CA GLY A 66 3.39 7.45 8.90
C GLY A 66 3.79 6.88 7.55
N MET A 67 2.83 6.30 6.83
CA MET A 67 3.08 5.78 5.48
C MET A 67 3.48 6.90 4.53
N ARG A 68 2.81 8.06 4.59
CA ARG A 68 3.14 9.22 3.75
C ARG A 68 4.53 9.77 4.06
N GLU A 69 4.88 9.87 5.33
CA GLU A 69 6.20 10.32 5.74
C GLU A 69 7.30 9.38 5.24
N ARG A 70 7.06 8.08 5.33
CA ARG A 70 8.01 7.08 4.85
C ARG A 70 8.18 7.14 3.34
N ALA A 71 7.07 7.30 2.61
CA ALA A 71 7.11 7.45 1.16
C ALA A 71 7.91 8.71 0.78
N ASP A 72 7.67 9.81 1.46
CA ASP A 72 8.37 11.07 1.20
C ASP A 72 9.88 10.93 1.41
N ARG A 73 10.31 10.18 2.42
CA ARG A 73 11.73 9.96 2.69
C ARG A 73 12.47 9.30 1.55
N ILE A 74 11.79 8.49 0.78
CA ILE A 74 12.40 7.75 -0.34
C ILE A 74 11.99 8.32 -1.70
N GLY A 75 11.35 9.49 -1.71
CA GLY A 75 10.92 10.11 -2.97
C GLY A 75 9.86 9.31 -3.70
N ALA A 76 9.07 8.55 -2.98
CA ALA A 76 7.99 7.74 -3.55
C ALA A 76 6.66 8.45 -3.47
N GLU A 77 5.74 8.05 -4.33
CA GLU A 77 4.36 8.52 -4.31
C GLU A 77 3.48 7.48 -3.61
N LEU A 78 2.68 7.93 -2.67
CA LEU A 78 1.71 7.08 -2.00
C LEU A 78 0.31 7.53 -2.40
N LYS A 79 -0.45 6.61 -2.98
CA LYS A 79 -1.84 6.85 -3.37
C LYS A 79 -2.75 6.04 -2.47
N LEU A 80 -3.78 6.69 -1.97
CA LEU A 80 -4.82 6.05 -1.19
C LEU A 80 -6.16 6.25 -1.86
N TRP A 81 -6.84 5.15 -2.11
CA TRP A 81 -8.22 5.18 -2.56
C TRP A 81 -9.08 4.39 -1.57
N SER A 82 -10.20 4.96 -1.20
CA SER A 82 -11.13 4.28 -0.31
C SER A 82 -12.55 4.66 -0.71
N GLY A 83 -13.39 3.65 -0.90
CA GLY A 83 -14.80 3.82 -1.24
C GLY A 83 -15.68 3.20 -0.18
N HIS A 84 -16.75 3.92 0.17
CA HIS A 84 -17.71 3.42 1.15
C HIS A 84 -18.27 2.07 0.70
N GLN A 85 -18.08 1.04 1.51
CA GLN A 85 -18.53 -0.33 1.24
C GLN A 85 -17.89 -1.00 0.02
N THR A 86 -16.87 -0.39 -0.56
CA THR A 86 -16.18 -0.97 -1.73
C THR A 86 -14.73 -1.31 -1.46
N GLY A 87 -14.20 -0.92 -0.31
CA GLY A 87 -12.87 -1.29 0.11
C GLY A 87 -11.86 -0.17 0.09
N THR A 88 -10.60 -0.54 0.28
CA THR A 88 -9.49 0.41 0.34
C THR A 88 -8.34 -0.11 -0.51
N GLU A 89 -7.65 0.78 -1.18
CA GLU A 89 -6.44 0.45 -1.93
C GLU A 89 -5.34 1.43 -1.52
N VAL A 90 -4.18 0.87 -1.20
CA VAL A 90 -2.95 1.63 -0.94
C VAL A 90 -1.96 1.26 -2.02
N GLU A 91 -1.42 2.25 -2.70
CA GLU A 91 -0.45 2.04 -3.76
C GLU A 91 0.80 2.87 -3.52
N LEU A 92 1.94 2.22 -3.53
CA LEU A 92 3.25 2.86 -3.42
C LEU A 92 3.95 2.78 -4.77
N LEU A 93 4.38 3.92 -5.27
CA LEU A 93 5.13 4.02 -6.53
C LEU A 93 6.50 4.61 -6.24
N VAL A 94 7.54 3.82 -6.46
CA VAL A 94 8.93 4.23 -6.23
C VAL A 94 9.62 4.38 -7.58
N PRO A 95 10.19 5.57 -7.90
CA PRO A 95 10.91 5.73 -9.16
C PRO A 95 12.03 4.70 -9.29
N GLY A 96 12.20 4.16 -10.51
CA GLY A 96 13.20 3.13 -10.76
C GLY A 96 14.61 3.55 -10.40
N ALA A 97 14.95 4.81 -10.66
CA ALA A 97 16.26 5.36 -10.29
C ALA A 97 16.53 5.27 -8.79
N THR A 98 15.50 5.39 -7.97
CA THR A 98 15.58 5.29 -6.52
C THR A 98 15.52 3.83 -6.07
N ALA A 99 14.59 3.06 -6.62
CA ALA A 99 14.35 1.68 -6.20
C ALA A 99 15.50 0.74 -6.56
N TYR A 100 16.17 0.99 -7.69
CA TYR A 100 17.17 0.07 -8.26
C TYR A 100 18.55 0.69 -8.36
N GLN A 101 18.99 1.36 -7.33
CA GLN A 101 20.29 2.05 -7.36
C GLN A 101 21.47 1.13 -7.64
N THR A 102 21.36 -0.13 -7.25
CA THR A 102 22.45 -1.09 -7.39
C THR A 102 22.10 -2.28 -8.28
N ALA A 103 20.89 -2.32 -8.83
CA ALA A 103 20.42 -3.45 -9.62
C ALA A 103 19.88 -2.98 -10.97
N ARG A 104 20.13 -3.78 -12.02
CA ARG A 104 19.53 -3.57 -13.32
C ARG A 104 18.30 -4.44 -13.44
N VAL A 105 17.17 -3.81 -13.68
CA VAL A 105 15.95 -4.52 -14.01
C VAL A 105 15.81 -4.54 -15.52
N LYS A 106 15.98 -5.74 -16.12
CA LYS A 106 15.97 -5.89 -17.57
C LYS A 106 14.60 -6.20 -18.15
N SER A 107 13.66 -6.61 -17.32
CA SER A 107 12.33 -6.99 -17.75
C SER A 107 11.35 -6.69 -16.63
N ASN A 108 10.09 -6.51 -17.02
CA ASN A 108 9.04 -6.33 -16.05
C ASN A 108 8.81 -7.64 -15.29
N ARG A 109 8.72 -7.54 -13.99
CA ARG A 109 8.35 -8.66 -13.15
C ARG A 109 7.16 -8.25 -12.31
N SER A 110 6.17 -9.12 -12.24
CA SER A 110 5.07 -8.88 -11.33
C SER A 110 4.87 -10.09 -10.45
N TRP A 111 4.45 -9.83 -9.24
CA TRP A 111 4.06 -10.84 -8.28
C TRP A 111 2.72 -10.42 -7.72
N PHE A 112 1.79 -11.37 -7.71
CA PHE A 112 0.45 -11.12 -7.23
C PHE A 112 0.05 -12.23 -6.28
N ARG A 113 -0.48 -11.87 -5.12
CA ARG A 113 -1.00 -12.82 -4.16
C ARG A 113 -2.34 -12.35 -3.64
N ARG A 114 -3.27 -13.27 -3.66
CA ARG A 114 -4.60 -13.06 -3.14
C ARG A 114 -4.71 -13.77 -1.79
N LEU A 115 -5.07 -13.02 -0.76
CA LEU A 115 -5.19 -13.53 0.58
C LEU A 115 -6.65 -13.48 1.00
N TYR A 116 -7.14 -14.58 1.51
CA TYR A 116 -8.51 -14.68 1.96
C TYR A 116 -8.57 -14.69 3.48
N ARG A 117 -9.47 -13.88 3.98
CA ARG A 117 -9.75 -13.84 5.40
C ARG A 117 -10.75 -14.93 5.74
N ASN A 118 -10.45 -15.71 6.78
CA ASN A 118 -11.38 -16.72 7.26
C ASN A 118 -12.56 -16.06 7.95
N GLN A 119 -13.75 -16.47 7.57
CA GLN A 119 -14.99 -15.88 8.07
C GLN A 119 -15.86 -16.90 8.84
N SER A 120 -15.28 -17.91 9.35
CA SER A 120 -16.05 -18.86 10.15
C SER A 120 -16.64 -18.21 11.40
#